data_b22f28928fc1f6302b024e9714a7fe29
#
_entry.id   b22f28928fc1f6302b024e9714a7fe29
#
_cell.length_a   1.000
_cell.length_b   1.000
_cell.length_c   1.000
_cell.angle_alpha   90.00
_cell.angle_beta   90.00
_cell.angle_gamma   90.00
#
_symmetry.space_group_name_H-M   'P 1'
#
loop_
_entity.id
_entity.type
_entity.pdbx_description
1 polymer ?
#
loop_
_entity_poly.entity_id
_entity_poly.type
_entity_poly.pdbx_seq_one_letter_code
_entity_poly.pdbx_strand_id
1 'polypeptide(L)'
;MKKYSIAAIAAVVGVLTFGPPVEAAEKFQKLSGSQIRARLAGMEITDEAHWADVFAANGTLTSYSMGRKNSGKWHVQNDELCIDRGNDDGGCYQVWLSGKKIELRRAGSSLPLEGVLQKQSVRR
;
A
#
# COMPACT_ATOMS: atom_id res chain seq x y z
N MET A 1 35.44 -63.18 -16.15
CA MET A 1 34.72 -62.29 -17.05
C MET A 1 34.08 -61.20 -16.35
N LYS A 2 34.51 -60.06 -16.66
CA LYS A 2 34.01 -58.87 -15.97
C LYS A 2 32.92 -58.22 -16.77
N LYS A 3 31.81 -58.08 -16.15
CA LYS A 3 30.72 -57.30 -16.71
C LYS A 3 30.82 -55.88 -16.25
N TYR A 4 30.97 -55.03 -17.19
CA TYR A 4 30.98 -53.62 -16.88
C TYR A 4 29.57 -53.10 -17.00
N SER A 5 29.06 -52.69 -15.89
CA SER A 5 27.83 -51.91 -15.85
C SER A 5 28.17 -50.50 -16.27
N ILE A 6 27.80 -50.17 -17.47
CA ILE A 6 27.79 -48.76 -17.87
C ILE A 6 26.59 -48.13 -17.17
N ALA A 7 26.82 -47.46 -16.12
CA ALA A 7 25.81 -46.60 -15.56
C ALA A 7 25.60 -45.49 -16.54
N ALA A 8 24.51 -45.57 -17.27
CA ALA A 8 24.06 -44.41 -18.04
C ALA A 8 23.72 -43.33 -17.03
N ILE A 9 24.57 -42.39 -16.93
CA ILE A 9 24.25 -41.16 -16.20
C ILE A 9 23.28 -40.41 -17.09
N ALA A 10 22.01 -40.58 -16.82
CA ALA A 10 21.03 -39.67 -17.37
C ALA A 10 21.29 -38.33 -16.72
N ALA A 11 21.99 -37.48 -17.41
CA ALA A 11 22.01 -36.08 -17.03
C ALA A 11 20.60 -35.56 -17.18
N VAL A 12 19.91 -35.54 -16.09
CA VAL A 12 18.67 -34.76 -16.04
C VAL A 12 19.09 -33.29 -16.10
N VAL A 13 19.12 -32.79 -17.32
CA VAL A 13 19.20 -31.35 -17.49
C VAL A 13 17.87 -30.82 -16.97
N GLY A 14 17.85 -30.46 -15.70
CA GLY A 14 16.76 -29.68 -15.18
C GLY A 14 16.73 -28.40 -15.95
N VAL A 15 15.78 -28.30 -16.86
CA VAL A 15 15.49 -27.03 -17.47
C VAL A 15 14.90 -26.18 -16.38
N LEU A 16 15.72 -25.36 -15.75
CA LEU A 16 15.25 -24.28 -14.96
C LEU A 16 14.60 -23.30 -15.92
N THR A 17 13.32 -23.50 -16.17
CA THR A 17 12.55 -22.49 -16.81
C THR A 17 12.43 -21.33 -15.84
N PHE A 18 13.36 -20.39 -15.94
CA PHE A 18 13.11 -19.07 -15.44
C PHE A 18 12.02 -18.47 -16.33
N GLY A 19 10.77 -18.75 -15.99
CA GLY A 19 9.70 -17.94 -16.53
C GLY A 19 9.99 -16.50 -16.16
N PRO A 20 9.57 -15.51 -16.98
CA PRO A 20 9.61 -14.12 -16.55
C PRO A 20 8.99 -14.08 -15.14
N PRO A 21 9.52 -13.26 -14.22
CA PRO A 21 8.87 -13.12 -12.94
C PRO A 21 7.42 -12.78 -13.24
N VAL A 22 6.55 -13.76 -13.01
CA VAL A 22 5.14 -13.46 -12.92
C VAL A 22 5.09 -12.49 -11.76
N GLU A 23 4.92 -11.21 -12.06
CA GLU A 23 4.53 -10.29 -11.04
C GLU A 23 3.30 -10.92 -10.42
N ALA A 24 3.52 -11.54 -9.26
CA ALA A 24 2.41 -12.07 -8.50
C ALA A 24 1.46 -10.90 -8.36
N ALA A 25 0.25 -11.06 -8.87
CA ALA A 25 -0.79 -10.06 -8.75
C ALA A 25 -0.72 -9.51 -7.33
N GLU A 26 -0.45 -8.21 -7.21
CA GLU A 26 -0.26 -7.56 -5.93
C GLU A 26 -1.41 -7.93 -5.01
N LYS A 27 -1.09 -8.64 -3.94
CA LYS A 27 -2.10 -9.01 -2.95
C LYS A 27 -2.25 -7.88 -1.96
N PHE A 28 -3.30 -7.14 -2.12
CA PHE A 28 -3.70 -6.17 -1.12
C PHE A 28 -4.43 -6.85 0.02
N GLN A 29 -4.07 -6.50 1.24
CA GLN A 29 -4.72 -6.98 2.44
C GLN A 29 -5.49 -5.84 3.08
N LYS A 30 -6.75 -6.10 3.45
CA LYS A 30 -7.56 -5.13 4.16
C LYS A 30 -7.06 -5.01 5.60
N LEU A 31 -6.83 -3.79 6.04
CA LEU A 31 -6.45 -3.50 7.41
C LEU A 31 -7.67 -3.38 8.33
N SER A 32 -7.52 -3.87 9.56
CA SER A 32 -8.47 -3.60 10.64
C SER A 32 -8.29 -2.17 11.16
N GLY A 33 -9.24 -1.68 11.96
CA GLY A 33 -9.15 -0.34 12.54
C GLY A 33 -7.89 -0.13 13.37
N SER A 34 -7.49 -1.11 14.17
CA SER A 34 -6.26 -1.00 14.97
C SER A 34 -5.00 -1.01 14.10
N GLN A 35 -5.01 -1.77 13.01
CA GLN A 35 -3.92 -1.80 12.05
C GLN A 35 -3.81 -0.47 11.29
N ILE A 36 -4.94 0.11 10.88
CA ILE A 36 -4.96 1.42 10.23
C ILE A 36 -4.29 2.45 11.15
N ARG A 37 -4.70 2.50 12.40
CA ARG A 37 -4.14 3.46 13.36
C ARG A 37 -2.64 3.24 13.57
N ALA A 38 -2.21 2.01 13.72
CA ALA A 38 -0.80 1.68 13.95
C ALA A 38 0.07 2.01 12.73
N ARG A 39 -0.46 1.82 11.52
CA ARG A 39 0.31 2.00 10.29
C ARG A 39 0.33 3.46 9.82
N LEU A 40 -0.72 4.22 10.06
CA LEU A 40 -0.86 5.56 9.52
C LEU A 40 -0.34 6.66 10.45
N ALA A 41 -0.41 6.46 11.77
CA ALA A 41 0.04 7.49 12.72
C ALA A 41 1.51 7.86 12.49
N GLY A 42 1.77 9.13 12.20
CA GLY A 42 3.11 9.63 11.89
C GLY A 42 3.57 9.39 10.47
N MET A 43 2.72 8.85 9.61
CA MET A 43 3.06 8.51 8.23
C MET A 43 2.35 9.44 7.25
N GLU A 44 2.71 9.34 5.98
CA GLU A 44 2.02 10.04 4.90
C GLU A 44 1.59 9.07 3.80
N ILE A 45 0.47 9.40 3.16
CA ILE A 45 0.04 8.76 1.91
C ILE A 45 0.23 9.79 0.81
N THR A 46 0.87 9.41 -0.28
CA THR A 46 1.17 10.33 -1.37
C THR A 46 1.16 9.61 -2.72
N ASP A 47 0.87 10.34 -3.79
CA ASP A 47 1.12 9.87 -5.16
C ASP A 47 2.55 10.18 -5.63
N GLU A 48 3.36 10.79 -4.74
CA GLU A 48 4.75 11.21 -4.99
C GLU A 48 4.90 12.39 -5.97
N ALA A 49 3.82 12.91 -6.51
CA ALA A 49 3.87 13.96 -7.51
C ALA A 49 2.97 15.17 -7.19
N HIS A 50 1.70 14.93 -6.88
CA HIS A 50 0.71 15.99 -6.82
C HIS A 50 0.14 16.25 -5.43
N TRP A 51 0.04 15.21 -4.61
CA TRP A 51 -0.60 15.33 -3.32
C TRP A 51 0.07 14.48 -2.25
N ALA A 52 -0.12 14.87 -1.00
CA ALA A 52 0.28 14.08 0.16
C ALA A 52 -0.65 14.41 1.33
N ASP A 53 -1.07 13.36 2.03
CA ASP A 53 -1.82 13.49 3.28
C ASP A 53 -0.93 12.99 4.43
N VAL A 54 -0.67 13.84 5.40
CA VAL A 54 0.16 13.53 6.57
C VAL A 54 -0.74 13.29 7.78
N PHE A 55 -0.62 12.10 8.34
CA PHE A 55 -1.45 11.65 9.46
C PHE A 55 -0.69 11.79 10.77
N ALA A 56 -0.92 12.88 11.49
CA ALA A 56 -0.32 13.05 12.81
C ALA A 56 -0.98 12.12 13.83
N ALA A 57 -0.19 11.63 14.78
CA ALA A 57 -0.69 10.69 15.79
C ALA A 57 -1.83 11.29 16.64
N ASN A 58 -1.89 12.60 16.77
CA ASN A 58 -2.94 13.30 17.53
C ASN A 58 -4.28 13.46 16.78
N GLY A 59 -4.39 12.93 15.55
CA GLY A 59 -5.60 13.05 14.75
C GLY A 59 -5.64 14.24 13.80
N THR A 60 -4.59 15.04 13.75
CA THR A 60 -4.48 16.12 12.78
C THR A 60 -4.08 15.54 11.42
N LEU A 61 -4.74 15.99 10.38
CA LEU A 61 -4.41 15.69 8.99
C LEU A 61 -3.88 16.94 8.33
N THR A 62 -2.68 16.88 7.76
CA THR A 62 -2.17 17.95 6.92
C THR A 62 -2.17 17.47 5.49
N SER A 63 -2.93 18.15 4.64
CA SER A 63 -3.10 17.76 3.25
C SER A 63 -2.37 18.76 2.36
N TYR A 64 -1.54 18.23 1.46
CA TYR A 64 -0.83 19.01 0.45
C TYR A 64 -1.36 18.60 -0.92
N SER A 65 -1.81 19.55 -1.69
CA SER A 65 -2.30 19.30 -3.03
C SER A 65 -1.99 20.49 -3.93
N MET A 66 -1.27 20.23 -5.01
CA MET A 66 -0.93 21.24 -6.01
C MET A 66 -0.35 22.52 -5.39
N GLY A 67 0.54 22.38 -4.41
CA GLY A 67 1.18 23.50 -3.72
C GLY A 67 0.35 24.16 -2.64
N ARG A 68 -0.85 23.67 -2.36
CA ARG A 68 -1.71 24.16 -1.29
C ARG A 68 -1.64 23.26 -0.08
N LYS A 69 -1.61 23.87 1.09
CA LYS A 69 -1.61 23.17 2.37
C LYS A 69 -2.94 23.43 3.08
N ASN A 70 -3.63 22.34 3.44
CA ASN A 70 -4.85 22.38 4.21
C ASN A 70 -4.69 21.59 5.51
N SER A 71 -5.34 22.05 6.56
CA SER A 71 -5.40 21.35 7.83
C SER A 71 -6.77 20.72 8.01
N GLY A 72 -6.76 19.45 8.41
CA GLY A 72 -7.97 18.70 8.65
C GLY A 72 -7.80 17.72 9.80
N LYS A 73 -8.61 16.70 9.79
CA LYS A 73 -8.64 15.67 10.83
C LYS A 73 -8.77 14.29 10.23
N TRP A 74 -8.30 13.29 10.95
CA TRP A 74 -8.52 11.90 10.62
C TRP A 74 -8.86 11.10 11.88
N HIS A 75 -9.63 10.06 11.71
CA HIS A 75 -9.93 9.11 12.77
C HIS A 75 -10.25 7.75 12.16
N VAL A 76 -10.29 6.74 12.97
CA VAL A 76 -10.64 5.37 12.58
C VAL A 76 -11.98 5.01 13.21
N GLN A 77 -12.89 4.50 12.39
CA GLN A 77 -14.24 4.11 12.80
C GLN A 77 -14.68 2.92 11.97
N ASN A 78 -15.20 1.86 12.62
CA ASN A 78 -15.72 0.67 11.95
C ASN A 78 -14.75 0.07 10.92
N ASP A 79 -13.49 -0.07 11.29
CA ASP A 79 -12.42 -0.56 10.42
C ASP A 79 -12.24 0.25 9.14
N GLU A 80 -12.59 1.53 9.21
CA GLU A 80 -12.39 2.47 8.11
C GLU A 80 -11.59 3.68 8.57
N LEU A 81 -10.84 4.24 7.64
CA LEU A 81 -10.16 5.51 7.79
C LEU A 81 -11.10 6.63 7.37
N CYS A 82 -11.44 7.50 8.29
CA CYS A 82 -12.28 8.67 8.02
C CYS A 82 -11.41 9.92 7.95
N ILE A 83 -11.51 10.63 6.85
CA ILE A 83 -10.69 11.80 6.53
C ILE A 83 -11.59 13.01 6.34
N ASP A 84 -11.21 14.11 6.98
CA ASP A 84 -11.75 15.44 6.73
C ASP A 84 -10.58 16.36 6.38
N ARG A 85 -10.51 16.82 5.14
CA ARG A 85 -9.42 17.68 4.66
C ARG A 85 -9.67 19.16 4.88
N GLY A 86 -10.75 19.53 5.58
CA GLY A 86 -11.11 20.93 5.79
C GLY A 86 -11.81 21.58 4.60
N ASN A 87 -12.08 20.81 3.56
CA ASN A 87 -12.96 21.15 2.45
C ASN A 87 -14.02 20.03 2.32
N ASP A 88 -14.88 20.09 1.34
CA ASP A 88 -15.95 19.08 1.18
C ASP A 88 -15.44 17.72 0.68
N ASP A 89 -14.12 17.54 0.64
CA ASP A 89 -13.46 16.40 0.06
C ASP A 89 -13.04 15.41 1.16
N GLY A 90 -14.01 14.84 1.83
CA GLY A 90 -13.81 13.90 2.91
C GLY A 90 -14.61 12.63 2.75
N GLY A 91 -14.41 11.69 3.66
CA GLY A 91 -15.18 10.46 3.72
C GLY A 91 -14.46 9.37 4.48
N CYS A 92 -15.11 8.22 4.56
CA CYS A 92 -14.56 7.04 5.21
C CYS A 92 -14.22 5.97 4.17
N TYR A 93 -13.07 5.33 4.35
CA TYR A 93 -12.51 4.40 3.38
C TYR A 93 -12.03 3.13 4.05
N GLN A 94 -12.21 2.01 3.39
CA GLN A 94 -11.44 0.81 3.71
C GLN A 94 -10.00 1.04 3.27
N VAL A 95 -9.06 0.53 4.06
CA VAL A 95 -7.63 0.64 3.78
C VAL A 95 -7.08 -0.72 3.39
N TRP A 96 -6.51 -0.77 2.21
CA TRP A 96 -5.90 -1.99 1.67
C TRP A 96 -4.42 -1.70 1.40
N LEU A 97 -3.56 -2.62 1.82
CA LEU A 97 -2.12 -2.43 1.78
C LEU A 97 -1.43 -3.62 1.13
N SER A 98 -0.48 -3.34 0.24
CA SER A 98 0.44 -4.30 -0.34
C SER A 98 1.85 -3.71 -0.33
N GLY A 99 2.68 -4.15 0.63
CA GLY A 99 3.97 -3.51 0.85
C GLY A 99 3.81 -2.04 1.22
N LYS A 100 4.33 -1.14 0.40
CA LYS A 100 4.16 0.30 0.56
C LYS A 100 2.98 0.86 -0.23
N LYS A 101 2.41 0.08 -1.12
CA LYS A 101 1.26 0.52 -1.91
C LYS A 101 0.00 0.47 -1.07
N ILE A 102 -0.76 1.53 -1.10
CA ILE A 102 -1.99 1.67 -0.34
C ILE A 102 -3.13 2.06 -1.26
N GLU A 103 -4.27 1.43 -1.04
CA GLU A 103 -5.52 1.79 -1.69
C GLU A 103 -6.56 2.14 -0.65
N LEU A 104 -7.20 3.26 -0.86
CA LEU A 104 -8.38 3.65 -0.10
C LEU A 104 -9.61 3.34 -0.94
N ARG A 105 -10.41 2.40 -0.46
CA ARG A 105 -11.60 1.92 -1.18
C ARG A 105 -12.85 2.37 -0.47
N ARG A 106 -13.76 2.93 -1.24
CA ARG A 106 -15.02 3.45 -0.75
C ARG A 106 -16.18 2.63 -1.31
N ALA A 107 -17.16 2.34 -0.48
CA ALA A 107 -18.37 1.65 -0.90
C ALA A 107 -19.07 2.47 -2.00
N GLY A 108 -19.47 1.80 -3.08
CA GLY A 108 -20.14 2.45 -4.21
C GLY A 108 -19.21 3.14 -5.20
N SER A 109 -17.91 3.17 -4.96
CA SER A 109 -16.93 3.70 -5.90
C SER A 109 -16.17 2.56 -6.58
N SER A 110 -16.07 2.59 -7.89
CA SER A 110 -15.33 1.60 -8.68
C SER A 110 -13.84 1.89 -8.75
N LEU A 111 -13.43 3.11 -8.39
CA LEU A 111 -12.03 3.53 -8.47
C LEU A 111 -11.47 3.76 -7.07
N PRO A 112 -10.47 3.00 -6.65
CA PRO A 112 -9.78 3.28 -5.40
C PRO A 112 -8.90 4.51 -5.53
N LEU A 113 -8.67 5.18 -4.41
CA LEU A 113 -7.62 6.18 -4.31
C LEU A 113 -6.31 5.45 -4.04
N GLU A 114 -5.36 5.57 -4.95
CA GLU A 114 -4.08 4.87 -4.89
C GLU A 114 -2.96 5.79 -4.43
N GLY A 115 -2.06 5.26 -3.63
CA GLY A 115 -0.89 5.99 -3.17
C GLY A 115 0.19 5.09 -2.61
N VAL A 116 1.19 5.73 -2.04
CA VAL A 116 2.29 5.08 -1.33
C VAL A 116 2.26 5.54 0.12
N LEU A 117 2.35 4.57 1.02
CA LEU A 117 2.49 4.83 2.46
C LEU A 117 3.97 4.90 2.80
N GLN A 118 4.41 6.01 3.34
CA GLN A 118 5.82 6.24 3.66
C GLN A 118 5.97 7.15 4.87
N LYS A 119 7.18 7.23 5.39
CA LYS A 119 7.49 8.20 6.43
C LYS A 119 7.28 9.61 5.89
N GLN A 120 6.84 10.50 6.76
CA GLN A 120 6.62 11.88 6.40
C GLN A 120 7.88 12.50 5.78
N SER A 121 7.73 13.07 4.58
CA SER A 121 8.78 13.83 3.93
C SER A 121 8.93 15.19 4.59
N VAL A 122 10.18 15.69 4.65
CA VAL A 122 10.42 17.06 5.07
C VAL A 122 9.98 17.97 3.92
N ARG A 123 8.97 18.78 4.19
CA ARG A 123 8.46 19.77 3.22
C ARG A 123 8.89 21.16 3.66
N ARG A 124 9.50 21.84 2.75
CA ARG A 124 9.94 23.21 2.95
C ARG A 124 8.95 24.19 2.33
#